data_8bd651be35c10ac3516178a96ec9851a
#
_entry.id   8bd651be35c10ac3516178a96ec9851a
#
_cell.length_a   1.000
_cell.length_b   1.000
_cell.length_c   1.000
_cell.angle_alpha   90.00
_cell.angle_beta   90.00
_cell.angle_gamma   90.00
#
_symmetry.space_group_name_H-M   'P 1'
#
loop_
_entity.id
_entity.type
_entity.pdbx_description
1 polymer ?
#
loop_
_entity_poly.entity_id
_entity_poly.type
_entity_poly.pdbx_seq_one_letter_code
_entity_poly.pdbx_strand_id
1 'polypeptide(L)'
;MSKALLPLAAALALALAGCGGLSFTPEPNVENATHTAILDEVAAAAAISAYRVQHGLSPVVVDGGLVKAAAFQAGNNARNGQLSHDVGGSFTSRMASAGLAKSYAAENLSAGSETFEQVLARWKASSEHNKNMLLPQIRRIGIARVDAPNTRYKRFWALVMAGS
;
A
#
# COMPACT_ATOMS: atom_id res chain seq x y z
N MET A 1 3.66 -67.86 71.52
CA MET A 1 4.23 -66.54 71.56
C MET A 1 4.69 -66.20 70.12
N SER A 2 3.81 -65.63 69.30
CA SER A 2 4.13 -65.29 67.91
C SER A 2 3.74 -63.86 67.71
N LYS A 3 4.69 -62.99 67.35
CA LYS A 3 4.52 -61.61 67.03
C LYS A 3 4.13 -61.48 65.56
N ALA A 4 2.97 -60.98 65.28
CA ALA A 4 2.54 -60.63 63.94
C ALA A 4 3.16 -59.27 63.53
N LEU A 5 3.81 -59.22 62.41
CA LEU A 5 4.30 -57.99 61.72
C LEU A 5 3.24 -57.59 60.70
N LEU A 6 2.73 -56.39 60.79
CA LEU A 6 1.90 -55.74 59.74
C LEU A 6 2.85 -55.18 58.66
N PRO A 7 2.51 -55.32 57.41
CA PRO A 7 3.21 -54.59 56.37
C PRO A 7 2.58 -53.19 56.18
N LEU A 8 3.43 -52.20 56.14
CA LEU A 8 3.17 -50.81 55.79
C LEU A 8 2.93 -50.67 54.29
N ALA A 9 1.72 -50.41 53.86
CA ALA A 9 1.41 -50.12 52.46
C ALA A 9 1.80 -48.68 52.13
N ALA A 10 2.83 -48.49 51.33
CA ALA A 10 3.20 -47.20 50.77
C ALA A 10 2.31 -46.91 49.56
N ALA A 11 1.41 -45.91 49.69
CA ALA A 11 0.63 -45.39 48.56
C ALA A 11 1.49 -44.46 47.73
N LEU A 12 1.83 -44.91 46.54
CA LEU A 12 2.53 -44.10 45.52
C LEU A 12 1.51 -43.25 44.79
N ALA A 13 1.44 -41.97 45.11
CA ALA A 13 0.63 -41.01 44.34
C ALA A 13 1.34 -40.68 43.03
N LEU A 14 0.81 -41.16 41.88
CA LEU A 14 1.18 -40.70 40.58
C LEU A 14 0.62 -39.31 40.35
N ALA A 15 1.46 -38.27 40.36
CA ALA A 15 1.14 -36.99 39.84
C ALA A 15 1.10 -37.04 38.29
N LEU A 16 -0.08 -36.99 37.69
CA LEU A 16 -0.22 -36.75 36.26
C LEU A 16 0.21 -35.28 35.98
N ALA A 17 1.39 -35.16 35.45
CA ALA A 17 1.84 -33.90 34.82
C ALA A 17 0.95 -33.66 33.60
N GLY A 18 0.00 -32.73 33.71
CA GLY A 18 -0.77 -32.25 32.57
C GLY A 18 0.17 -31.60 31.57
N CYS A 19 0.27 -32.18 30.39
CA CYS A 19 0.85 -31.52 29.23
C CYS A 19 -0.03 -30.31 28.91
N GLY A 20 0.36 -29.14 29.38
CA GLY A 20 -0.20 -27.87 28.91
C GLY A 20 0.08 -27.77 27.42
N GLY A 21 -0.95 -28.01 26.60
CA GLY A 21 -0.89 -27.75 25.19
C GLY A 21 -0.59 -26.27 25.00
N LEU A 22 0.58 -25.96 24.44
CA LEU A 22 0.89 -24.63 23.92
C LEU A 22 -0.10 -24.38 22.78
N SER A 23 -1.17 -23.65 23.06
CA SER A 23 -2.02 -23.10 22.03
C SER A 23 -1.19 -22.10 21.24
N PHE A 24 -0.64 -22.53 20.10
CA PHE A 24 -0.11 -21.63 19.09
C PHE A 24 -1.32 -20.86 18.54
N THR A 25 -1.60 -19.69 19.07
CA THR A 25 -2.35 -18.69 18.33
C THR A 25 -1.44 -18.26 17.17
N PRO A 26 -1.84 -18.46 15.90
CA PRO A 26 -1.05 -17.93 14.82
C PRO A 26 -0.96 -16.42 15.00
N GLU A 27 0.25 -15.91 15.15
CA GLU A 27 0.51 -14.47 15.10
C GLU A 27 -0.13 -13.93 13.81
N PRO A 28 -0.85 -12.80 13.86
CA PRO A 28 -1.38 -12.20 12.66
C PRO A 28 -0.21 -11.98 11.70
N ASN A 29 -0.37 -12.40 10.45
CA ASN A 29 0.66 -12.26 9.43
C ASN A 29 0.98 -10.77 9.24
N VAL A 30 2.02 -10.29 9.92
CA VAL A 30 2.50 -8.90 9.88
C VAL A 30 3.43 -8.64 8.71
N GLU A 31 3.62 -9.62 7.82
CA GLU A 31 4.63 -9.53 6.76
C GLU A 31 4.41 -8.32 5.85
N ASN A 32 3.17 -7.90 5.61
CA ASN A 32 2.87 -6.76 4.75
C ASN A 32 1.82 -5.81 5.37
N ALA A 33 1.94 -5.54 6.66
CA ALA A 33 1.13 -4.50 7.29
C ALA A 33 1.29 -3.18 6.52
N THR A 34 0.16 -2.58 6.14
CA THR A 34 0.14 -1.35 5.35
C THR A 34 -0.54 -0.24 6.13
N HIS A 35 -0.01 0.99 6.01
CA HIS A 35 -0.58 2.18 6.60
C HIS A 35 -0.78 3.24 5.53
N THR A 36 -1.98 3.79 5.43
CA THR A 36 -2.20 4.98 4.62
C THR A 36 -1.61 6.17 5.36
N ALA A 37 -0.60 6.80 4.77
CA ALA A 37 0.01 7.99 5.32
C ALA A 37 -0.84 9.23 5.00
N ILE A 38 -0.79 10.21 5.88
CA ILE A 38 -1.40 11.52 5.60
C ILE A 38 -0.59 12.18 4.48
N LEU A 39 -1.26 12.47 3.37
CA LEU A 39 -0.72 13.18 2.23
C LEU A 39 -1.60 14.40 1.96
N ASP A 40 -0.98 15.56 1.83
CA ASP A 40 -1.69 16.76 1.36
C ASP A 40 -1.86 16.69 -0.17
N GLU A 41 -3.00 16.16 -0.59
CA GLU A 41 -3.35 15.97 -2.00
C GLU A 41 -3.51 17.30 -2.73
N VAL A 42 -3.96 18.34 -2.03
CA VAL A 42 -4.14 19.68 -2.58
C VAL A 42 -2.78 20.32 -2.85
N ALA A 43 -1.85 20.23 -1.91
CA ALA A 43 -0.48 20.71 -2.12
C ALA A 43 0.22 19.95 -3.25
N ALA A 44 0.03 18.62 -3.33
CA ALA A 44 0.56 17.81 -4.43
C ALA A 44 -0.01 18.25 -5.79
N ALA A 45 -1.33 18.48 -5.87
CA ALA A 45 -1.98 18.97 -7.08
C ALA A 45 -1.48 20.37 -7.46
N ALA A 46 -1.27 21.26 -6.50
CA ALA A 46 -0.70 22.58 -6.74
C ALA A 46 0.72 22.52 -7.32
N ALA A 47 1.58 21.66 -6.79
CA ALA A 47 2.93 21.48 -7.29
C ALA A 47 2.97 20.89 -8.71
N ILE A 48 2.11 19.90 -9.01
CA ILE A 48 1.95 19.35 -10.36
C ILE A 48 1.38 20.40 -11.30
N SER A 49 0.41 21.18 -10.86
CA SER A 49 -0.17 22.30 -11.65
C SER A 49 0.88 23.34 -12.00
N ALA A 50 1.68 23.78 -11.03
CA ALA A 50 2.76 24.73 -11.26
C ALA A 50 3.76 24.20 -12.32
N TYR A 51 4.11 22.93 -12.23
CA TYR A 51 4.99 22.28 -13.20
C TYR A 51 4.36 22.24 -14.60
N ARG A 52 3.08 21.90 -14.71
CA ARG A 52 2.36 21.89 -15.99
C ARG A 52 2.24 23.30 -16.60
N VAL A 53 1.93 24.31 -15.80
CA VAL A 53 1.84 25.71 -16.24
C VAL A 53 3.19 26.21 -16.78
N GLN A 54 4.32 25.84 -16.17
CA GLN A 54 5.67 26.12 -16.69
C GLN A 54 5.90 25.53 -18.09
N HIS A 55 5.13 24.50 -18.46
CA HIS A 55 5.18 23.85 -19.79
C HIS A 55 4.03 24.30 -20.71
N GLY A 56 3.32 25.39 -20.38
CA GLY A 56 2.23 25.93 -21.19
C GLY A 56 0.93 25.09 -21.14
N LEU A 57 0.78 24.22 -20.15
CA LEU A 57 -0.38 23.35 -20.00
C LEU A 57 -1.33 23.82 -18.89
N SER A 58 -2.60 23.43 -19.02
CA SER A 58 -3.60 23.73 -17.99
C SER A 58 -3.24 23.11 -16.64
N PRO A 59 -3.57 23.77 -15.52
CA PRO A 59 -3.46 23.17 -14.19
C PRO A 59 -4.38 21.96 -14.05
N VAL A 60 -4.20 21.22 -12.98
CA VAL A 60 -5.01 20.06 -12.60
C VAL A 60 -5.69 20.29 -11.25
N VAL A 61 -6.79 19.60 -11.02
CA VAL A 61 -7.51 19.61 -9.74
C VAL A 61 -7.58 18.21 -9.17
N VAL A 62 -7.73 18.12 -7.84
CA VAL A 62 -7.95 16.84 -7.16
C VAL A 62 -9.33 16.30 -7.51
N ASP A 63 -9.40 15.01 -7.81
CA ASP A 63 -10.63 14.25 -8.04
C ASP A 63 -10.70 13.07 -7.08
N GLY A 64 -11.74 13.03 -6.23
CA GLY A 64 -11.87 11.99 -5.21
C GLY A 64 -12.02 10.57 -5.76
N GLY A 65 -12.53 10.39 -6.98
CA GLY A 65 -12.55 9.10 -7.67
C GLY A 65 -11.15 8.64 -8.04
N LEU A 66 -10.32 9.58 -8.56
CA LEU A 66 -8.92 9.30 -8.88
C LEU A 66 -8.07 9.08 -7.63
N VAL A 67 -8.36 9.77 -6.52
CA VAL A 67 -7.70 9.50 -5.23
C VAL A 67 -7.97 8.08 -4.77
N LYS A 68 -9.22 7.60 -4.85
CA LYS A 68 -9.57 6.20 -4.53
C LYS A 68 -8.84 5.21 -5.45
N ALA A 69 -8.75 5.50 -6.75
CA ALA A 69 -8.03 4.66 -7.70
C ALA A 69 -6.52 4.62 -7.38
N ALA A 70 -5.91 5.75 -7.04
CA ALA A 70 -4.51 5.84 -6.63
C ALA A 70 -4.27 5.07 -5.32
N ALA A 71 -5.15 5.24 -4.31
CA ALA A 71 -5.06 4.53 -3.04
C ALA A 71 -5.20 3.01 -3.22
N PHE A 72 -6.10 2.56 -4.08
CA PHE A 72 -6.25 1.15 -4.42
C PHE A 72 -4.96 0.59 -5.03
N GLN A 73 -4.34 1.28 -5.98
CA GLN A 73 -3.12 0.83 -6.63
C GLN A 73 -1.91 0.84 -5.69
N ALA A 74 -1.69 1.93 -4.97
CA ALA A 74 -0.61 2.01 -3.98
C ALA A 74 -0.76 0.92 -2.90
N GLY A 75 -2.01 0.67 -2.44
CA GLY A 75 -2.32 -0.38 -1.48
C GLY A 75 -2.05 -1.78 -2.00
N ASN A 76 -2.38 -2.07 -3.27
CA ASN A 76 -2.07 -3.37 -3.87
C ASN A 76 -0.55 -3.58 -4.00
N ASN A 77 0.18 -2.57 -4.48
CA ASN A 77 1.64 -2.63 -4.56
C ASN A 77 2.27 -2.85 -3.17
N ALA A 78 1.77 -2.16 -2.15
CA ALA A 78 2.24 -2.28 -0.78
C ALA A 78 2.00 -3.67 -0.19
N ARG A 79 0.77 -4.21 -0.32
CA ARG A 79 0.43 -5.56 0.16
C ARG A 79 1.26 -6.66 -0.50
N ASN A 80 1.59 -6.49 -1.77
CA ASN A 80 2.39 -7.47 -2.52
C ASN A 80 3.91 -7.19 -2.44
N GLY A 81 4.32 -6.07 -1.83
CA GLY A 81 5.72 -5.66 -1.79
C GLY A 81 6.34 -5.42 -3.17
N GLN A 82 5.52 -5.16 -4.19
CA GLN A 82 5.90 -5.12 -5.60
C GLN A 82 5.46 -3.81 -6.27
N LEU A 83 6.35 -3.19 -7.03
CA LEU A 83 6.03 -2.02 -7.86
C LEU A 83 5.63 -2.50 -9.27
N SER A 84 4.34 -2.45 -9.57
CA SER A 84 3.78 -2.92 -10.85
C SER A 84 2.47 -2.20 -11.15
N HIS A 85 2.21 -1.93 -12.41
CA HIS A 85 0.95 -1.38 -12.90
C HIS A 85 -0.21 -2.39 -12.90
N ASP A 86 0.09 -3.69 -12.84
CA ASP A 86 -0.89 -4.77 -13.03
C ASP A 86 -1.30 -5.48 -11.73
N VAL A 87 -0.66 -5.17 -10.62
CA VAL A 87 -1.07 -5.68 -9.31
C VAL A 87 -2.44 -5.10 -8.95
N GLY A 88 -3.43 -5.99 -8.77
CA GLY A 88 -4.83 -5.58 -8.53
C GLY A 88 -5.65 -5.38 -9.81
N GLY A 89 -5.16 -5.82 -10.96
CA GLY A 89 -5.79 -5.70 -12.27
C GLY A 89 -5.12 -4.66 -13.17
N SER A 90 -5.33 -4.78 -14.47
CA SER A 90 -4.75 -3.84 -15.42
C SER A 90 -5.22 -2.40 -15.18
N PHE A 91 -4.40 -1.42 -15.55
CA PHE A 91 -4.77 -0.01 -15.44
C PHE A 91 -6.10 0.29 -16.13
N THR A 92 -6.29 -0.22 -17.36
CA THR A 92 -7.53 -0.03 -18.12
C THR A 92 -8.75 -0.58 -17.37
N SER A 93 -8.65 -1.77 -16.77
CA SER A 93 -9.73 -2.35 -15.97
C SER A 93 -10.06 -1.50 -14.75
N ARG A 94 -9.05 -0.98 -14.05
CA ARG A 94 -9.22 -0.11 -12.88
C ARG A 94 -9.87 1.22 -13.26
N MET A 95 -9.49 1.81 -14.40
CA MET A 95 -10.12 3.03 -14.90
C MET A 95 -11.57 2.79 -15.31
N ALA A 96 -11.87 1.65 -15.93
CA ALA A 96 -13.25 1.27 -16.25
C ALA A 96 -14.13 1.14 -14.99
N SER A 97 -13.60 0.50 -13.95
CA SER A 97 -14.28 0.36 -12.64
C SER A 97 -14.49 1.71 -11.94
N ALA A 98 -13.64 2.70 -12.22
CA ALA A 98 -13.79 4.07 -11.73
C ALA A 98 -14.74 4.94 -12.60
N GLY A 99 -15.38 4.36 -13.63
CA GLY A 99 -16.25 5.10 -14.56
C GLY A 99 -15.51 5.94 -15.60
N LEU A 100 -14.20 5.72 -15.79
CA LEU A 100 -13.32 6.54 -16.62
C LEU A 100 -12.79 5.78 -17.86
N ALA A 101 -13.50 4.73 -18.31
CA ALA A 101 -13.09 3.87 -19.41
C ALA A 101 -12.80 4.61 -20.73
N LYS A 102 -13.44 5.75 -20.96
CA LYS A 102 -13.31 6.55 -22.19
C LYS A 102 -12.45 7.81 -22.02
N SER A 103 -11.91 8.05 -20.84
CA SER A 103 -11.08 9.23 -20.57
C SER A 103 -9.63 9.00 -20.99
N TYR A 104 -8.97 10.05 -21.44
CA TYR A 104 -7.51 10.06 -21.46
C TYR A 104 -7.03 9.86 -20.02
N ALA A 105 -6.23 8.85 -19.78
CA ALA A 105 -5.76 8.53 -18.45
C ALA A 105 -4.31 8.06 -18.48
N ALA A 106 -3.58 8.34 -17.39
CA ALA A 106 -2.22 7.90 -17.18
C ALA A 106 -1.99 7.59 -15.70
N GLU A 107 -0.98 6.77 -15.43
CA GLU A 107 -0.59 6.41 -14.08
C GLU A 107 0.93 6.51 -13.93
N ASN A 108 1.36 7.13 -12.84
CA ASN A 108 2.75 7.11 -12.40
C ASN A 108 2.85 6.39 -11.06
N LEU A 109 3.76 5.42 -10.98
CA LEU A 109 4.06 4.70 -9.75
C LEU A 109 5.46 5.03 -9.26
N SER A 110 5.66 4.98 -7.96
CA SER A 110 6.99 5.07 -7.34
C SER A 110 7.03 4.27 -6.05
N ALA A 111 8.23 3.87 -5.64
CA ALA A 111 8.44 3.21 -4.36
C ALA A 111 9.75 3.70 -3.70
N GLY A 112 9.77 3.69 -2.37
CA GLY A 112 10.94 4.00 -1.55
C GLY A 112 11.13 5.47 -1.19
N SER A 113 10.54 6.41 -1.93
CA SER A 113 10.67 7.85 -1.62
C SER A 113 9.92 8.24 -0.36
N GLU A 114 10.51 9.08 0.47
CA GLU A 114 9.94 9.47 1.77
C GLU A 114 8.94 10.62 1.68
N THR A 115 9.17 11.55 0.75
CA THR A 115 8.34 12.74 0.61
C THR A 115 7.79 12.87 -0.81
N PHE A 116 6.74 13.67 -0.95
CA PHE A 116 6.15 13.96 -2.26
C PHE A 116 7.14 14.69 -3.18
N GLU A 117 7.94 15.61 -2.65
CA GLU A 117 8.94 16.35 -3.42
C GLU A 117 9.96 15.40 -4.05
N GLN A 118 10.42 14.38 -3.31
CA GLN A 118 11.33 13.36 -3.82
C GLN A 118 10.68 12.54 -4.94
N VAL A 119 9.40 12.14 -4.75
CA VAL A 119 8.64 11.42 -5.77
C VAL A 119 8.46 12.27 -7.02
N LEU A 120 8.05 13.53 -6.87
CA LEU A 120 7.83 14.46 -7.97
C LEU A 120 9.14 14.70 -8.76
N ALA A 121 10.26 14.87 -8.06
CA ALA A 121 11.57 15.02 -8.68
C ALA A 121 11.95 13.78 -9.53
N ARG A 122 11.71 12.58 -9.01
CA ARG A 122 11.94 11.33 -9.75
C ARG A 122 11.05 11.21 -10.99
N TRP A 123 9.76 11.55 -10.85
CA TRP A 123 8.84 11.52 -11.99
C TRP A 123 9.21 12.56 -13.07
N LYS A 124 9.67 13.75 -12.66
CA LYS A 124 10.18 14.76 -13.61
C LYS A 124 11.43 14.30 -14.34
N ALA A 125 12.30 13.55 -13.68
CA ALA A 125 13.56 13.03 -14.26
C ALA A 125 13.36 11.81 -15.17
N SER A 126 12.23 11.12 -15.08
CA SER A 126 11.89 9.94 -15.88
C SER A 126 11.12 10.36 -17.12
N SER A 127 11.61 10.02 -18.33
CA SER A 127 10.95 10.38 -19.59
C SER A 127 9.49 9.97 -19.65
N GLU A 128 9.17 8.72 -19.26
CA GLU A 128 7.81 8.18 -19.33
C GLU A 128 6.88 8.81 -18.27
N HIS A 129 7.34 8.90 -17.02
CA HIS A 129 6.53 9.54 -15.97
C HIS A 129 6.32 11.04 -16.26
N ASN A 130 7.34 11.71 -16.77
CA ASN A 130 7.26 13.12 -17.15
C ASN A 130 6.26 13.33 -18.28
N LYS A 131 6.33 12.51 -19.32
CA LYS A 131 5.39 12.51 -20.44
C LYS A 131 3.94 12.38 -19.96
N ASN A 132 3.69 11.47 -19.02
CA ASN A 132 2.36 11.27 -18.43
C ASN A 132 1.85 12.54 -17.72
N MET A 133 2.69 13.20 -16.91
CA MET A 133 2.31 14.43 -16.21
C MET A 133 2.07 15.61 -17.17
N LEU A 134 2.67 15.58 -18.35
CA LEU A 134 2.58 16.64 -19.37
C LEU A 134 1.59 16.31 -20.50
N LEU A 135 0.76 15.28 -20.36
CA LEU A 135 -0.31 15.02 -21.32
C LEU A 135 -1.26 16.23 -21.39
N PRO A 136 -1.50 16.82 -22.58
CA PRO A 136 -2.29 18.05 -22.69
C PRO A 136 -3.77 17.87 -22.27
N GLN A 137 -4.28 16.65 -22.36
CA GLN A 137 -5.68 16.33 -22.06
C GLN A 137 -5.98 16.26 -20.57
N ILE A 138 -4.98 16.03 -19.71
CA ILE A 138 -5.17 15.84 -18.26
C ILE A 138 -5.68 17.12 -17.61
N ARG A 139 -6.72 16.96 -16.77
CA ARG A 139 -7.37 18.04 -15.99
C ARG A 139 -7.56 17.67 -14.52
N ARG A 140 -7.55 16.37 -14.19
CA ARG A 140 -7.84 15.87 -12.86
C ARG A 140 -6.79 14.89 -12.43
N ILE A 141 -6.49 14.85 -11.14
CA ILE A 141 -5.56 13.91 -10.55
C ILE A 141 -6.06 13.33 -9.24
N GLY A 142 -5.58 12.15 -8.93
CA GLY A 142 -5.60 11.59 -7.59
C GLY A 142 -4.22 11.03 -7.26
N ILE A 143 -3.78 11.27 -6.05
CA ILE A 143 -2.50 10.77 -5.56
C ILE A 143 -2.69 10.07 -4.23
N ALA A 144 -1.92 9.02 -4.00
CA ALA A 144 -1.90 8.30 -2.74
C ALA A 144 -0.51 7.80 -2.38
N ARG A 145 -0.26 7.69 -1.08
CA ARG A 145 0.90 7.04 -0.48
C ARG A 145 0.43 5.96 0.48
N VAL A 146 1.03 4.79 0.42
CA VAL A 146 0.84 3.72 1.39
C VAL A 146 2.19 3.26 1.93
N ASP A 147 2.33 3.28 3.25
CA ASP A 147 3.52 2.79 3.93
C ASP A 147 3.38 1.29 4.22
N ALA A 148 4.43 0.54 3.94
CA ALA A 148 4.53 -0.90 4.15
C ALA A 148 5.94 -1.22 4.69
N PRO A 149 6.18 -0.95 5.98
CA PRO A 149 7.53 -0.93 6.57
C PRO A 149 8.27 -2.26 6.46
N ASN A 150 7.54 -3.37 6.37
CA ASN A 150 8.09 -4.71 6.27
C ASN A 150 8.44 -5.12 4.82
N THR A 151 8.17 -4.28 3.82
CA THR A 151 8.56 -4.53 2.44
C THR A 151 9.94 -3.94 2.13
N ARG A 152 10.59 -4.43 1.05
CA ARG A 152 11.86 -3.87 0.56
C ARG A 152 11.79 -2.37 0.34
N TYR A 153 10.66 -1.87 -0.19
CA TYR A 153 10.51 -0.48 -0.59
C TYR A 153 9.99 0.41 0.52
N LYS A 154 9.30 -0.14 1.52
CA LYS A 154 8.72 0.53 2.69
C LYS A 154 7.60 1.52 2.38
N ARG A 155 7.55 2.11 1.17
CA ARG A 155 6.57 3.12 0.74
C ARG A 155 6.23 2.94 -0.72
N PHE A 156 4.95 3.13 -1.04
CA PHE A 156 4.43 3.02 -2.39
C PHE A 156 3.56 4.22 -2.71
N TRP A 157 3.78 4.78 -3.88
CA TRP A 157 3.12 5.96 -4.37
C TRP A 157 2.41 5.65 -5.69
N ALA A 158 1.21 6.18 -5.85
CA ALA A 158 0.50 6.17 -7.11
C ALA A 158 -0.09 7.54 -7.39
N LEU A 159 0.08 8.02 -8.61
CA LEU A 159 -0.56 9.19 -9.18
C LEU A 159 -1.39 8.72 -10.37
N VAL A 160 -2.70 8.88 -10.29
CA VAL A 160 -3.64 8.61 -11.38
C VAL A 160 -4.13 9.93 -11.93
N MET A 161 -4.09 10.06 -13.25
CA MET A 161 -4.41 11.31 -13.96
C MET A 161 -5.45 11.03 -15.02
N ALA A 162 -6.41 11.93 -15.18
CA ALA A 162 -7.44 11.80 -16.20
C ALA A 162 -7.78 13.15 -16.88
N GLY A 163 -8.21 13.03 -18.13
CA GLY A 163 -8.85 14.10 -18.88
C GLY A 163 -10.29 14.35 -18.43
N SER A 164 -10.95 15.25 -19.10
CA SER A 164 -12.39 15.52 -18.94
C SER A 164 -13.22 14.39 -19.49
#